data_f8e8363c2c8ffbc5cf16608649a82a15
#
_entry.id   f8e8363c2c8ffbc5cf16608649a82a15
#
_cell.length_a   1.000
_cell.length_b   1.000
_cell.length_c   1.000
_cell.angle_alpha   90.00
_cell.angle_beta   90.00
_cell.angle_gamma   90.00
#
_symmetry.space_group_name_H-M   'P 1'
#
loop_
_entity.id
_entity.type
_entity.pdbx_description
1 polymer ?
#
loop_
_entity_poly.entity_id
_entity_poly.type
_entity_poly.pdbx_seq_one_letter_code
_entity_poly.pdbx_strand_id
1 'polypeptide(L)'
;MYTKSLGPRQDIILLHGGNDSYFEELFFPMLYLSEQGFDVYLFEGPGQGGVIRLQGKHFTYQWERPVQAILDSFQLENVTIVGASLGGYLAPRAAAFEPRIERVVAWSVFPDFLAVITATQPRWMQAVLHFLLKCRAKGLINLIARQRMQHGDSTVEWGLKHGMFAFEADTPYEYFQKISAYQLAPIAADI
;
A
#
# COMPACT_ATOMS: atom_id res chain seq x y z
N MET A 1 -10.21 3.76 -13.45
CA MET A 1 -11.42 4.61 -13.73
C MET A 1 -10.99 6.05 -13.84
N TYR A 2 -11.61 6.82 -14.72
CA TYR A 2 -11.29 8.24 -14.91
C TYR A 2 -12.56 9.09 -14.86
N THR A 3 -12.48 10.23 -14.19
CA THR A 3 -13.53 11.25 -14.18
C THR A 3 -12.94 12.60 -14.51
N LYS A 4 -13.52 13.24 -15.52
CA LYS A 4 -13.13 14.59 -15.90
C LYS A 4 -13.74 15.61 -14.94
N SER A 5 -13.04 16.72 -14.70
CA SER A 5 -13.53 17.86 -13.93
C SER A 5 -14.86 18.40 -14.48
N LEU A 6 -15.79 18.72 -13.58
CA LEU A 6 -17.10 19.32 -13.93
C LEU A 6 -17.05 20.86 -14.06
N GLY A 7 -15.89 21.47 -13.94
CA GLY A 7 -15.65 22.91 -14.02
C GLY A 7 -14.32 23.24 -14.65
N PRO A 8 -13.82 24.49 -14.49
CA PRO A 8 -12.46 24.83 -14.90
C PRO A 8 -11.47 23.87 -14.22
N ARG A 9 -10.67 23.19 -15.03
CA ARG A 9 -9.67 22.24 -14.55
C ARG A 9 -8.66 22.92 -13.63
N GLN A 10 -8.45 22.39 -12.44
CA GLN A 10 -7.44 22.84 -11.50
C GLN A 10 -6.15 22.00 -11.61
N ASP A 11 -6.28 20.66 -11.50
CA ASP A 11 -5.11 19.76 -11.46
C ASP A 11 -5.53 18.32 -11.80
N ILE A 12 -4.55 17.43 -11.87
CA ILE A 12 -4.74 15.97 -12.06
C ILE A 12 -4.48 15.27 -10.74
N ILE A 13 -5.40 14.41 -10.33
CA ILE A 13 -5.26 13.56 -9.16
C ILE A 13 -5.16 12.09 -9.57
N LEU A 14 -4.09 11.43 -9.13
CA LEU A 14 -4.01 9.97 -9.09
C LEU A 14 -4.46 9.50 -7.72
N LEU A 15 -5.55 8.74 -7.64
CA LEU A 15 -6.13 8.25 -6.40
C LEU A 15 -6.05 6.73 -6.33
N HIS A 16 -5.57 6.20 -5.22
CA HIS A 16 -5.55 4.76 -4.98
C HIS A 16 -5.70 4.39 -3.50
N GLY A 17 -6.08 3.16 -3.25
CA GLY A 17 -6.24 2.60 -1.91
C GLY A 17 -4.98 1.94 -1.36
N GLY A 18 -5.19 1.09 -0.36
CA GLY A 18 -4.16 0.39 0.40
C GLY A 18 -4.19 -1.13 0.26
N ASN A 19 -3.96 -1.84 1.40
CA ASN A 19 -3.68 -3.27 1.42
C ASN A 19 -4.84 -4.16 0.96
N ASP A 20 -6.07 -3.80 1.32
CA ASP A 20 -7.30 -4.56 1.09
C ASP A 20 -8.35 -3.76 0.32
N SER A 21 -7.95 -2.62 -0.23
CA SER A 21 -8.85 -1.68 -0.91
C SER A 21 -9.29 -2.17 -2.28
N TYR A 22 -10.53 -1.83 -2.59
CA TYR A 22 -11.10 -1.87 -3.92
C TYR A 22 -11.38 -0.44 -4.39
N PHE A 23 -11.34 -0.21 -5.71
CA PHE A 23 -11.57 1.12 -6.26
C PHE A 23 -13.00 1.65 -5.95
N GLU A 24 -13.98 0.76 -5.74
CA GLU A 24 -15.35 1.13 -5.39
C GLU A 24 -15.44 1.90 -4.07
N GLU A 25 -14.54 1.65 -3.12
CA GLU A 25 -14.50 2.37 -1.84
C GLU A 25 -14.16 3.86 -2.02
N LEU A 26 -13.38 4.17 -3.06
CA LEU A 26 -12.92 5.51 -3.38
C LEU A 26 -13.76 6.20 -4.47
N PHE A 27 -14.87 5.58 -4.88
CA PHE A 27 -15.73 6.11 -5.94
C PHE A 27 -16.34 7.47 -5.58
N PHE A 28 -16.91 7.59 -4.38
CA PHE A 28 -17.50 8.85 -3.93
C PHE A 28 -16.45 9.95 -3.70
N PRO A 29 -15.31 9.70 -3.03
CA PRO A 29 -14.19 10.65 -3.02
C PRO A 29 -13.75 11.11 -4.42
N MET A 30 -13.67 10.21 -5.39
CA MET A 30 -13.35 10.54 -6.78
C MET A 30 -14.36 11.52 -7.39
N LEU A 31 -15.66 11.24 -7.23
CA LEU A 31 -16.72 12.12 -7.74
C LEU A 31 -16.66 13.51 -7.09
N TYR A 32 -16.54 13.55 -5.77
CA TYR A 32 -16.41 14.81 -5.03
C TYR A 32 -15.23 15.65 -5.53
N LEU A 33 -14.06 15.05 -5.73
CA LEU A 33 -12.89 15.75 -6.26
C LEU A 33 -13.13 16.27 -7.68
N SER A 34 -13.84 15.52 -8.52
CA SER A 34 -14.16 15.97 -9.87
C SER A 34 -15.12 17.16 -9.89
N GLU A 35 -16.06 17.22 -8.94
CA GLU A 35 -16.94 18.38 -8.71
C GLU A 35 -16.16 19.62 -8.26
N GLN A 36 -15.04 19.44 -7.55
CA GLN A 36 -14.13 20.52 -7.15
C GLN A 36 -13.18 20.98 -8.26
N GLY A 37 -13.27 20.42 -9.48
CA GLY A 37 -12.49 20.85 -10.65
C GLY A 37 -11.22 20.01 -10.90
N PHE A 38 -11.07 18.85 -10.27
CA PHE A 38 -9.93 17.97 -10.53
C PHE A 38 -10.26 16.91 -11.60
N ASP A 39 -9.29 16.62 -12.46
CA ASP A 39 -9.32 15.41 -13.30
C ASP A 39 -8.80 14.24 -12.44
N VAL A 40 -9.64 13.25 -12.17
CA VAL A 40 -9.30 12.17 -11.22
C VAL A 40 -9.12 10.83 -11.92
N TYR A 41 -7.96 10.23 -11.75
CA TYR A 41 -7.63 8.88 -12.17
C TYR A 41 -7.59 7.96 -10.95
N LEU A 42 -8.64 7.16 -10.76
CA LEU A 42 -8.72 6.17 -9.69
C LEU A 42 -8.26 4.81 -10.23
N PHE A 43 -7.30 4.21 -9.56
CA PHE A 43 -6.72 2.95 -10.00
C PHE A 43 -6.46 1.95 -8.87
N GLU A 44 -6.39 0.69 -9.25
CA GLU A 44 -5.84 -0.40 -8.46
C GLU A 44 -4.50 -0.80 -9.06
N GLY A 45 -3.52 -0.98 -8.21
CA GLY A 45 -2.21 -1.50 -8.60
C GLY A 45 -2.02 -2.96 -8.18
N PRO A 46 -0.81 -3.51 -8.38
CA PRO A 46 -0.46 -4.86 -7.94
C PRO A 46 -0.81 -5.08 -6.47
N GLY A 47 -1.43 -6.19 -6.13
CA GLY A 47 -1.88 -6.54 -4.79
C GLY A 47 -3.27 -6.05 -4.41
N GLN A 48 -3.89 -5.17 -5.21
CA GLN A 48 -5.19 -4.56 -4.92
C GLN A 48 -6.31 -5.16 -5.76
N GLY A 49 -7.52 -5.16 -5.22
CA GLY A 49 -8.82 -5.39 -5.85
C GLY A 49 -8.85 -6.38 -7.00
N GLY A 50 -9.24 -5.91 -8.17
CA GLY A 50 -9.31 -6.70 -9.40
C GLY A 50 -7.95 -7.10 -9.95
N VAL A 51 -6.90 -6.30 -9.73
CA VAL A 51 -5.57 -6.56 -10.29
C VAL A 51 -4.98 -7.87 -9.74
N ILE A 52 -5.04 -8.09 -8.43
CA ILE A 52 -4.55 -9.35 -7.86
C ILE A 52 -5.45 -10.52 -8.24
N ARG A 53 -6.77 -10.36 -8.24
CA ARG A 53 -7.73 -11.45 -8.45
C ARG A 53 -7.85 -11.89 -9.90
N LEU A 54 -7.74 -10.96 -10.84
CA LEU A 54 -7.93 -11.23 -12.27
C LEU A 54 -6.61 -11.38 -13.03
N GLN A 55 -5.52 -10.78 -12.53
CA GLN A 55 -4.24 -10.76 -13.22
C GLN A 55 -3.13 -11.46 -12.42
N GLY A 56 -3.38 -11.89 -11.17
CA GLY A 56 -2.38 -12.54 -10.31
C GLY A 56 -1.18 -11.66 -9.97
N LYS A 57 -1.31 -10.34 -9.98
CA LYS A 57 -0.22 -9.42 -9.66
C LYS A 57 -0.25 -9.04 -8.19
N HIS A 58 0.79 -9.39 -7.48
CA HIS A 58 0.96 -9.20 -6.03
C HIS A 58 1.66 -7.88 -5.70
N PHE A 59 1.58 -7.44 -4.44
CA PHE A 59 2.19 -6.18 -3.99
C PHE A 59 3.69 -6.09 -4.26
N THR A 60 4.11 -4.90 -4.66
CA THR A 60 5.51 -4.50 -4.72
C THR A 60 5.75 -3.26 -3.86
N TYR A 61 6.90 -3.21 -3.16
CA TYR A 61 7.30 -1.99 -2.45
C TYR A 61 7.75 -0.87 -3.41
N GLN A 62 8.09 -1.21 -4.66
CA GLN A 62 8.48 -0.28 -5.72
C GLN A 62 7.25 0.28 -6.44
N TRP A 63 6.44 1.08 -5.71
CA TRP A 63 5.17 1.61 -6.23
C TRP A 63 5.33 2.64 -7.35
N GLU A 64 6.50 3.21 -7.51
CA GLU A 64 6.86 4.02 -8.66
C GLU A 64 6.63 3.30 -9.99
N ARG A 65 6.83 1.99 -10.06
CA ARG A 65 6.68 1.20 -11.31
C ARG A 65 5.25 1.14 -11.82
N PRO A 66 4.24 0.73 -11.04
CA PRO A 66 2.85 0.76 -11.51
C PRO A 66 2.36 2.19 -11.76
N VAL A 67 2.80 3.18 -10.97
CA VAL A 67 2.44 4.59 -11.18
C VAL A 67 3.02 5.10 -12.49
N GLN A 68 4.29 4.84 -12.77
CA GLN A 68 4.93 5.18 -14.05
C GLN A 68 4.16 4.62 -15.25
N ALA A 69 3.76 3.34 -15.18
CA ALA A 69 2.98 2.72 -16.25
C ALA A 69 1.64 3.43 -16.51
N ILE A 70 1.00 3.96 -15.46
CA ILE A 70 -0.25 4.75 -15.59
C ILE A 70 0.05 6.10 -16.22
N LEU A 71 1.06 6.82 -15.72
CA LEU A 71 1.46 8.12 -16.23
C LEU A 71 1.82 8.05 -17.71
N ASP A 72 2.57 7.02 -18.11
CA ASP A 72 2.94 6.77 -19.51
C ASP A 72 1.72 6.47 -20.39
N SER A 73 0.82 5.60 -19.88
CA SER A 73 -0.37 5.18 -20.67
C SER A 73 -1.34 6.30 -20.93
N PHE A 74 -1.46 7.25 -20.03
CA PHE A 74 -2.37 8.40 -20.13
C PHE A 74 -1.65 9.71 -20.45
N GLN A 75 -0.32 9.67 -20.63
CA GLN A 75 0.52 10.84 -20.93
C GLN A 75 0.29 11.97 -19.91
N LEU A 76 0.34 11.60 -18.61
CA LEU A 76 0.09 12.53 -17.51
C LEU A 76 1.41 13.13 -17.02
N GLU A 77 1.36 14.42 -16.75
CA GLU A 77 2.43 15.23 -16.18
C GLU A 77 1.88 16.09 -15.04
N ASN A 78 2.73 16.48 -14.10
CA ASN A 78 2.42 17.40 -13.01
C ASN A 78 1.20 16.94 -12.17
N VAL A 79 1.27 15.72 -11.66
CA VAL A 79 0.15 15.09 -10.97
C VAL A 79 0.27 15.21 -9.45
N THR A 80 -0.88 15.24 -8.78
CA THR A 80 -1.00 15.00 -7.33
C THR A 80 -1.37 13.55 -7.11
N ILE A 81 -0.57 12.80 -6.35
CA ILE A 81 -0.91 11.43 -5.95
C ILE A 81 -1.54 11.41 -4.56
N VAL A 82 -2.65 10.68 -4.41
CA VAL A 82 -3.38 10.50 -3.15
C VAL A 82 -3.46 9.01 -2.83
N GLY A 83 -2.86 8.60 -1.72
CA GLY A 83 -2.87 7.20 -1.27
C GLY A 83 -3.53 7.01 0.09
N ALA A 84 -4.59 6.18 0.13
CA ALA A 84 -5.33 5.88 1.36
C ALA A 84 -4.80 4.60 2.04
N SER A 85 -4.86 4.53 3.38
CA SER A 85 -4.39 3.38 4.16
C SER A 85 -2.91 3.07 3.88
N LEU A 86 -2.55 1.83 3.47
CA LEU A 86 -1.19 1.49 3.02
C LEU A 86 -0.73 2.41 1.86
N GLY A 87 -1.66 3.04 1.16
CA GLY A 87 -1.38 4.12 0.20
C GLY A 87 -0.56 5.27 0.79
N GLY A 88 -0.60 5.46 2.12
CA GLY A 88 0.26 6.40 2.84
C GLY A 88 1.75 6.02 2.89
N TYR A 89 2.11 4.80 2.50
CA TYR A 89 3.46 4.40 2.11
C TYR A 89 3.65 4.47 0.59
N LEU A 90 2.69 3.91 -0.15
CA LEU A 90 2.81 3.68 -1.59
C LEU A 90 2.92 4.99 -2.39
N ALA A 91 2.10 5.99 -2.05
CA ALA A 91 2.11 7.28 -2.73
C ALA A 91 3.41 8.08 -2.48
N PRO A 92 3.88 8.27 -1.23
CA PRO A 92 5.19 8.86 -0.98
C PRO A 92 6.35 8.10 -1.63
N ARG A 93 6.30 6.76 -1.61
CA ARG A 93 7.30 5.93 -2.29
C ARG A 93 7.34 6.24 -3.79
N ALA A 94 6.18 6.32 -4.44
CA ALA A 94 6.12 6.65 -5.87
C ALA A 94 6.71 8.04 -6.14
N ALA A 95 6.36 9.04 -5.34
CA ALA A 95 6.84 10.42 -5.51
C ALA A 95 8.36 10.56 -5.38
N ALA A 96 8.99 9.78 -4.49
CA ALA A 96 10.45 9.80 -4.34
C ALA A 96 11.22 9.36 -5.60
N PHE A 97 10.56 8.66 -6.56
CA PHE A 97 11.22 8.08 -7.74
C PHE A 97 10.56 8.42 -9.07
N GLU A 98 9.43 9.14 -9.05
CA GLU A 98 8.69 9.54 -10.25
C GLU A 98 8.53 11.06 -10.28
N PRO A 99 9.36 11.78 -11.05
CA PRO A 99 9.41 13.24 -11.02
C PRO A 99 8.16 13.95 -11.57
N ARG A 100 7.27 13.25 -12.26
CA ARG A 100 5.98 13.79 -12.71
C ARG A 100 4.96 13.95 -11.58
N ILE A 101 5.27 13.42 -10.38
CA ILE A 101 4.46 13.61 -9.18
C ILE A 101 4.96 14.88 -8.49
N GLU A 102 4.18 15.94 -8.53
CA GLU A 102 4.53 17.21 -7.89
C GLU A 102 4.07 17.31 -6.43
N ARG A 103 2.99 16.62 -6.09
CA ARG A 103 2.38 16.67 -4.76
C ARG A 103 1.93 15.30 -4.30
N VAL A 104 2.04 15.07 -2.99
CA VAL A 104 1.65 13.83 -2.34
C VAL A 104 0.66 14.11 -1.21
N VAL A 105 -0.42 13.36 -1.20
CA VAL A 105 -1.35 13.30 -0.06
C VAL A 105 -1.34 11.88 0.49
N ALA A 106 -0.67 11.69 1.62
CA ALA A 106 -0.69 10.45 2.37
C ALA A 106 -1.94 10.45 3.28
N TRP A 107 -3.03 9.85 2.82
CA TRP A 107 -4.28 9.72 3.58
C TRP A 107 -4.21 8.52 4.53
N SER A 108 -3.33 8.59 5.42
CA SER A 108 -2.82 7.80 6.54
C SER A 108 -1.29 7.88 6.53
N VAL A 109 -0.65 7.77 7.67
CA VAL A 109 0.81 7.80 7.74
C VAL A 109 1.35 6.39 7.99
N PHE A 110 2.04 5.82 6.98
CA PHE A 110 2.62 4.48 7.02
C PHE A 110 4.14 4.54 6.80
N PRO A 111 4.92 5.03 7.78
CA PRO A 111 6.37 5.17 7.61
C PRO A 111 7.12 3.83 7.58
N ASP A 112 6.55 2.81 8.23
CA ASP A 112 7.05 1.43 8.28
C ASP A 112 5.87 0.49 8.41
N PHE A 113 5.63 -0.34 7.40
CA PHE A 113 4.43 -1.19 7.36
C PHE A 113 4.47 -2.29 8.44
N LEU A 114 5.62 -2.90 8.67
CA LEU A 114 5.77 -3.90 9.73
C LEU A 114 5.48 -3.29 11.12
N ALA A 115 5.98 -2.09 11.37
CA ALA A 115 5.72 -1.38 12.62
C ALA A 115 4.22 -1.07 12.79
N VAL A 116 3.53 -0.64 11.73
CA VAL A 116 2.09 -0.34 11.78
C VAL A 116 1.26 -1.58 12.08
N ILE A 117 1.46 -2.70 11.38
CA ILE A 117 0.66 -3.92 11.62
C ILE A 117 0.94 -4.57 12.97
N THR A 118 2.10 -4.29 13.55
CA THR A 118 2.47 -4.78 14.88
C THR A 118 2.22 -3.77 16.01
N ALA A 119 1.72 -2.57 15.69
CA ALA A 119 1.55 -1.47 16.65
C ALA A 119 0.65 -1.81 17.86
N THR A 120 -0.33 -2.70 17.68
CA THR A 120 -1.21 -3.19 18.75
C THR A 120 -0.54 -4.18 19.69
N GLN A 121 0.63 -4.73 19.32
CA GLN A 121 1.37 -5.67 20.14
C GLN A 121 2.28 -4.94 21.12
N PRO A 122 2.54 -5.52 22.31
CA PRO A 122 3.52 -4.98 23.25
C PRO A 122 4.89 -4.76 22.61
N ARG A 123 5.59 -3.70 22.99
CA ARG A 123 6.91 -3.33 22.42
C ARG A 123 7.93 -4.46 22.46
N TRP A 124 7.92 -5.27 23.53
CA TRP A 124 8.83 -6.41 23.62
C TRP A 124 8.56 -7.46 22.54
N MET A 125 7.29 -7.69 22.18
CA MET A 125 6.93 -8.62 21.09
C MET A 125 7.37 -8.10 19.73
N GLN A 126 7.22 -6.80 19.49
CA GLN A 126 7.74 -6.16 18.27
C GLN A 126 9.26 -6.36 18.18
N ALA A 127 9.99 -6.08 19.27
CA ALA A 127 11.44 -6.28 19.33
C ALA A 127 11.85 -7.74 19.10
N VAL A 128 11.12 -8.69 19.67
CA VAL A 128 11.35 -10.13 19.46
C VAL A 128 11.12 -10.49 17.98
N LEU A 129 10.04 -10.02 17.35
CA LEU A 129 9.79 -10.27 15.92
C LEU A 129 10.93 -9.72 15.06
N HIS A 130 11.34 -8.48 15.27
CA HIS A 130 12.48 -7.88 14.56
C HIS A 130 13.77 -8.68 14.75
N PHE A 131 14.07 -9.11 15.97
CA PHE A 131 15.23 -9.95 16.25
C PHE A 131 15.17 -11.29 15.53
N LEU A 132 14.00 -11.97 15.56
CA LEU A 132 13.82 -13.27 14.90
C LEU A 132 13.90 -13.14 13.37
N LEU A 133 13.39 -12.04 12.79
CA LEU A 133 13.55 -11.74 11.36
C LEU A 133 15.02 -11.54 10.99
N LYS A 134 15.76 -10.77 11.80
CA LYS A 134 17.20 -10.55 11.62
C LYS A 134 18.00 -11.86 11.72
N CYS A 135 17.65 -12.73 12.66
CA CYS A 135 18.26 -14.05 12.82
C CYS A 135 17.77 -15.10 11.80
N ARG A 136 16.82 -14.72 10.92
CA ARG A 136 16.19 -15.64 9.95
C ARG A 136 15.56 -16.87 10.59
N ALA A 137 14.98 -16.73 11.77
CA ALA A 137 14.39 -17.80 12.57
C ALA A 137 13.02 -18.24 12.02
N LYS A 138 12.97 -18.69 10.76
CA LYS A 138 11.76 -19.06 9.99
C LYS A 138 10.81 -19.98 10.78
N GLY A 139 11.35 -21.09 11.31
CA GLY A 139 10.54 -22.09 12.02
C GLY A 139 9.81 -21.52 13.24
N LEU A 140 10.51 -20.69 14.02
CA LEU A 140 9.94 -20.11 15.25
C LEU A 140 8.88 -19.04 14.91
N ILE A 141 9.13 -18.18 13.95
CA ILE A 141 8.14 -17.19 13.50
C ILE A 141 6.88 -17.88 12.99
N ASN A 142 7.03 -18.91 12.14
CA ASN A 142 5.91 -19.65 11.60
C ASN A 142 5.12 -20.39 12.68
N LEU A 143 5.81 -20.96 13.67
CA LEU A 143 5.15 -21.63 14.80
C LEU A 143 4.31 -20.64 15.62
N ILE A 144 4.90 -19.51 16.02
CA ILE A 144 4.21 -18.47 16.81
C ILE A 144 3.02 -17.91 16.03
N ALA A 145 3.20 -17.60 14.73
CA ALA A 145 2.13 -17.06 13.90
C ALA A 145 0.97 -18.06 13.74
N ARG A 146 1.27 -19.36 13.51
CA ARG A 146 0.24 -20.41 13.43
C ARG A 146 -0.55 -20.56 14.74
N GLN A 147 0.12 -20.54 15.88
CA GLN A 147 -0.55 -20.55 17.17
C GLN A 147 -1.45 -19.34 17.36
N ARG A 148 -1.00 -18.14 16.94
CA ARG A 148 -1.82 -16.95 16.97
C ARG A 148 -3.03 -17.00 16.06
N MET A 149 -2.91 -17.61 14.88
CA MET A 149 -4.03 -17.82 13.95
C MET A 149 -5.05 -18.83 14.51
N GLN A 150 -4.61 -19.85 15.27
CA GLN A 150 -5.49 -20.88 15.83
C GLN A 150 -6.21 -20.44 17.12
N HIS A 151 -5.57 -19.61 17.93
CA HIS A 151 -6.05 -19.22 19.26
C HIS A 151 -6.27 -17.71 19.40
N GLY A 152 -6.04 -16.95 18.33
CA GLY A 152 -6.24 -15.51 18.29
C GLY A 152 -7.66 -15.13 17.84
N ASP A 153 -7.87 -13.84 17.77
CA ASP A 153 -9.08 -13.30 17.19
C ASP A 153 -9.10 -13.46 15.66
N SER A 154 -10.31 -13.50 15.08
CA SER A 154 -10.51 -13.66 13.64
C SER A 154 -9.81 -12.59 12.79
N THR A 155 -9.58 -11.40 13.35
CA THR A 155 -8.87 -10.29 12.71
C THR A 155 -7.40 -10.64 12.46
N VAL A 156 -6.75 -11.30 13.40
CA VAL A 156 -5.35 -11.75 13.27
C VAL A 156 -5.24 -12.83 12.19
N GLU A 157 -6.14 -13.82 12.24
CA GLU A 157 -6.17 -14.89 11.24
C GLU A 157 -6.41 -14.33 9.84
N TRP A 158 -7.43 -13.48 9.69
CA TRP A 158 -7.76 -12.82 8.41
C TRP A 158 -6.59 -11.98 7.92
N GLY A 159 -6.01 -11.13 8.76
CA GLY A 159 -4.91 -10.23 8.39
C GLY A 159 -3.68 -10.97 7.91
N LEU A 160 -3.31 -12.09 8.56
CA LEU A 160 -2.19 -12.92 8.12
C LEU A 160 -2.49 -13.66 6.82
N LYS A 161 -3.69 -14.25 6.68
CA LYS A 161 -4.10 -14.96 5.45
C LYS A 161 -4.18 -14.00 4.26
N HIS A 162 -4.84 -12.85 4.45
CA HIS A 162 -4.94 -11.82 3.42
C HIS A 162 -3.55 -11.27 3.05
N GLY A 163 -2.73 -10.96 4.05
CA GLY A 163 -1.37 -10.48 3.82
C GLY A 163 -0.52 -11.50 3.05
N MET A 164 -0.52 -12.76 3.43
CA MET A 164 0.20 -13.81 2.69
C MET A 164 -0.28 -13.89 1.23
N PHE A 165 -1.60 -13.84 0.99
CA PHE A 165 -2.16 -13.83 -0.35
C PHE A 165 -1.74 -12.57 -1.13
N ALA A 166 -1.92 -11.38 -0.56
CA ALA A 166 -1.67 -10.11 -1.24
C ALA A 166 -0.18 -9.89 -1.58
N PHE A 167 0.72 -10.43 -0.75
CA PHE A 167 2.16 -10.30 -0.91
C PHE A 167 2.84 -11.56 -1.49
N GLU A 168 2.07 -12.56 -1.98
CA GLU A 168 2.61 -13.81 -2.54
C GLU A 168 3.57 -14.49 -1.58
N ALA A 169 3.15 -14.73 -0.35
CA ALA A 169 3.96 -15.37 0.68
C ALA A 169 3.34 -16.71 1.09
N ASP A 170 4.13 -17.78 1.05
CA ASP A 170 3.67 -19.13 1.44
C ASP A 170 3.65 -19.31 2.95
N THR A 171 4.35 -18.46 3.68
CA THR A 171 4.48 -18.55 5.14
C THR A 171 4.41 -17.17 5.80
N PRO A 172 3.97 -17.11 7.08
CA PRO A 172 4.02 -15.87 7.85
C PRO A 172 5.41 -15.23 7.91
N TYR A 173 6.48 -16.03 7.99
CA TYR A 173 7.84 -15.49 7.94
C TYR A 173 8.12 -14.75 6.64
N GLU A 174 7.76 -15.32 5.49
CA GLU A 174 7.95 -14.68 4.19
C GLU A 174 7.12 -13.41 4.04
N TYR A 175 5.88 -13.43 4.54
CA TYR A 175 5.05 -12.23 4.60
C TYR A 175 5.73 -11.11 5.40
N PHE A 176 6.15 -11.38 6.65
CA PHE A 176 6.84 -10.39 7.46
C PHE A 176 8.15 -9.91 6.84
N GLN A 177 8.88 -10.78 6.17
CA GLN A 177 10.10 -10.42 5.45
C GLN A 177 9.80 -9.49 4.26
N LYS A 178 8.76 -9.77 3.48
CA LYS A 178 8.36 -8.93 2.34
C LYS A 178 7.90 -7.55 2.79
N ILE A 179 7.04 -7.47 3.80
CA ILE A 179 6.53 -6.17 4.27
C ILE A 179 7.58 -5.33 5.01
N SER A 180 8.64 -5.93 5.54
CA SER A 180 9.75 -5.18 6.16
C SER A 180 10.53 -4.31 5.16
N ALA A 181 10.33 -4.50 3.85
CA ALA A 181 10.89 -3.63 2.81
C ALA A 181 10.09 -2.32 2.61
N TYR A 182 8.87 -2.22 3.20
CA TYR A 182 8.00 -1.06 3.07
C TYR A 182 8.34 -0.02 4.15
N GLN A 183 9.43 0.70 3.94
CA GLN A 183 9.96 1.73 4.85
C GLN A 183 10.22 3.03 4.09
N LEU A 184 9.71 4.15 4.62
CA LEU A 184 9.94 5.50 4.06
C LEU A 184 11.23 6.14 4.56
N ALA A 185 11.68 5.80 5.78
CA ALA A 185 12.84 6.45 6.38
C ALA A 185 14.09 6.50 5.47
N PRO A 186 14.44 5.43 4.72
CA PRO A 186 15.60 5.45 3.83
C PRO A 186 15.49 6.39 2.62
N ILE A 187 14.27 6.82 2.26
CA ILE A 187 13.97 7.62 1.06
C ILE A 187 13.28 8.95 1.41
N ALA A 188 13.18 9.29 2.69
CA ALA A 188 12.40 10.44 3.13
C ALA A 188 12.95 11.80 2.61
N ALA A 189 14.22 11.85 2.24
CA ALA A 189 14.83 13.04 1.65
C ALA A 189 14.49 13.25 0.16
N ASP A 190 13.95 12.22 -0.48
CA ASP A 190 13.64 12.21 -1.92
C ASP A 190 12.12 12.43 -2.18
N ILE A 191 11.31 12.56 -1.12
CA ILE A 191 9.85 12.74 -1.17
C ILE A 191 9.47 14.21 -1.34
#